data_7377d70b77ec2853aede2d2c43aec52a
#
_entry.id   7377d70b77ec2853aede2d2c43aec52a
#
_cell.length_a   1.000
_cell.length_b   1.000
_cell.length_c   1.000
_cell.angle_alpha   90.00
_cell.angle_beta   90.00
_cell.angle_gamma   90.00
#
_symmetry.space_group_name_H-M   'P 1'
#
loop_
_entity.id
_entity.type
_entity.pdbx_description
1 polymer ?
#
loop_
_entity_poly.entity_id
_entity_poly.type
_entity_poly.pdbx_seq_one_letter_code
_entity_poly.pdbx_strand_id
1 'polypeptide(L)'
;MPSPQVTVIRSRRRKKTIQTKSTADHLWIYLPAGMSAKEEQKWIDQMIQRNNRWRQKKTLKESDGWLQKRAEELNKKYFGGTLQYSICFVSNQRTRFGSCTSLDHSIRISDRVKTMPSWVQDYIIIHELAHLLHPDHSKKFWELMDQYKYAERAKGYLIALSADDSDDAEETPVEETIFSES
;
A
#
# COMPACT_ATOMS: atom_id res chain seq x y z
N MET A 1 1.14 6.17 12.49
CA MET A 1 1.18 7.60 12.86
C MET A 1 0.07 7.88 13.84
N PRO A 2 0.29 8.64 14.91
CA PRO A 2 -0.77 9.00 15.85
C PRO A 2 -1.88 9.75 15.12
N SER A 3 -3.12 9.54 15.57
CA SER A 3 -4.27 10.28 15.05
C SER A 3 -4.12 11.77 15.37
N PRO A 4 -4.40 12.68 14.42
CA PRO A 4 -4.30 14.10 14.70
C PRO A 4 -5.27 14.52 15.80
N GLN A 5 -4.86 15.46 16.63
CA GLN A 5 -5.78 16.10 17.56
C GLN A 5 -6.85 16.86 16.77
N VAL A 6 -8.13 16.66 17.10
CA VAL A 6 -9.22 17.28 16.35
C VAL A 6 -9.83 18.42 17.19
N THR A 7 -9.91 19.61 16.60
CA THR A 7 -10.62 20.76 17.21
C THR A 7 -11.76 21.20 16.30
N VAL A 8 -12.97 21.23 16.87
CA VAL A 8 -14.18 21.69 16.19
C VAL A 8 -14.45 23.15 16.57
N ILE A 9 -14.55 24.01 15.55
CA ILE A 9 -14.82 25.46 15.71
C ILE A 9 -16.17 25.78 15.09
N ARG A 10 -17.11 26.23 15.92
CA ARG A 10 -18.45 26.64 15.50
C ARG A 10 -18.49 28.11 15.18
N SER A 11 -18.89 28.46 13.95
CA SER A 11 -18.93 29.83 13.48
C SER A 11 -20.36 30.33 13.22
N ARG A 12 -20.77 31.40 13.88
CA ARG A 12 -22.07 32.06 13.64
C ARG A 12 -22.13 32.76 12.26
N ARG A 13 -20.99 33.11 11.67
CA ARG A 13 -20.92 33.75 10.35
C ARG A 13 -21.12 32.75 9.21
N ARG A 14 -20.87 31.46 9.42
CA ARG A 14 -21.06 30.40 8.42
C ARG A 14 -22.46 29.86 8.47
N LYS A 15 -23.16 29.86 7.35
CA LYS A 15 -24.54 29.31 7.27
C LYS A 15 -24.59 27.92 6.66
N LYS A 16 -23.71 27.61 5.67
CA LYS A 16 -23.73 26.35 4.91
C LYS A 16 -22.35 25.74 4.63
N THR A 17 -21.26 26.47 4.88
CA THR A 17 -19.92 26.01 4.46
C THR A 17 -19.18 25.32 5.60
N ILE A 18 -18.60 24.16 5.31
CA ILE A 18 -17.69 23.43 6.18
C ILE A 18 -16.29 23.55 5.61
N GLN A 19 -15.33 23.85 6.44
CA GLN A 19 -13.91 23.93 6.06
C GLN A 19 -13.05 23.16 7.03
N THR A 20 -11.94 22.66 6.54
CA THR A 20 -10.90 22.03 7.36
C THR A 20 -9.57 22.71 7.13
N LYS A 21 -8.77 22.82 8.20
CA LYS A 21 -7.33 23.16 8.13
C LYS A 21 -6.59 22.05 8.87
N SER A 22 -5.56 21.51 8.27
CA SER A 22 -4.80 20.42 8.87
C SER A 22 -3.30 20.72 8.85
N THR A 23 -2.63 20.33 9.93
CA THR A 23 -1.17 20.23 10.04
C THR A 23 -0.79 18.76 10.24
N ALA A 24 0.51 18.49 10.50
CA ALA A 24 0.98 17.13 10.80
C ALA A 24 0.23 16.52 12.00
N ASP A 25 -0.04 17.32 13.05
CA ASP A 25 -0.53 16.81 14.33
C ASP A 25 -1.94 17.29 14.68
N HIS A 26 -2.52 18.22 13.91
CA HIS A 26 -3.79 18.84 14.25
C HIS A 26 -4.73 19.01 13.06
N LEU A 27 -6.03 18.76 13.29
CA LEU A 27 -7.13 18.97 12.34
C LEU A 27 -8.16 19.93 12.94
N TRP A 28 -8.29 21.11 12.36
CA TRP A 28 -9.37 22.06 12.69
C TRP A 28 -10.54 21.85 11.72
N ILE A 29 -11.74 21.70 12.27
CA ILE A 29 -12.99 21.57 11.51
C ILE A 29 -13.86 22.77 11.83
N TYR A 30 -14.15 23.60 10.84
CA TYR A 30 -14.99 24.79 10.98
C TYR A 30 -16.41 24.46 10.51
N LEU A 31 -17.38 24.53 11.41
CA LEU A 31 -18.78 24.20 11.18
C LEU A 31 -19.69 25.43 11.40
N PRO A 32 -20.87 25.49 10.75
CA PRO A 32 -21.93 26.43 11.12
C PRO A 32 -22.45 26.17 12.55
N ALA A 33 -22.68 27.22 13.33
CA ALA A 33 -23.13 27.09 14.72
C ALA A 33 -24.60 26.64 14.86
N GLY A 34 -25.40 26.64 13.78
CA GLY A 34 -26.82 26.28 13.80
C GLY A 34 -27.12 24.84 13.32
N MET A 35 -26.13 23.94 13.31
CA MET A 35 -26.34 22.54 12.92
C MET A 35 -26.89 21.72 14.08
N SER A 36 -27.72 20.71 13.80
CA SER A 36 -28.12 19.72 14.79
C SER A 36 -26.90 18.85 15.21
N ALA A 37 -26.93 18.35 16.45
CA ALA A 37 -25.84 17.52 16.97
C ALA A 37 -25.57 16.28 16.08
N LYS A 38 -26.62 15.68 15.52
CA LYS A 38 -26.51 14.51 14.60
C LYS A 38 -25.83 14.86 13.27
N GLU A 39 -26.16 16.01 12.69
CA GLU A 39 -25.52 16.49 11.47
C GLU A 39 -24.08 16.89 11.73
N GLU A 40 -23.82 17.58 12.84
CA GLU A 40 -22.47 17.95 13.25
C GLU A 40 -21.57 16.72 13.37
N GLN A 41 -21.99 15.67 14.09
CA GLN A 41 -21.23 14.44 14.24
C GLN A 41 -20.95 13.77 12.88
N LYS A 42 -21.96 13.66 12.03
CA LYS A 42 -21.81 13.12 10.67
C LYS A 42 -20.73 13.85 9.87
N TRP A 43 -20.71 15.18 9.93
CA TRP A 43 -19.72 15.98 9.21
C TRP A 43 -18.33 15.88 9.83
N ILE A 44 -18.21 15.82 11.15
CA ILE A 44 -16.93 15.60 11.85
C ILE A 44 -16.32 14.28 11.38
N ASP A 45 -17.09 13.19 11.40
CA ASP A 45 -16.62 11.86 10.98
C ASP A 45 -16.17 11.85 9.51
N GLN A 46 -16.95 12.47 8.63
CA GLN A 46 -16.59 12.58 7.21
C GLN A 46 -15.29 13.38 6.99
N MET A 47 -15.10 14.49 7.72
CA MET A 47 -13.89 15.32 7.59
C MET A 47 -12.67 14.61 8.16
N ILE A 48 -12.79 13.88 9.25
CA ILE A 48 -11.73 13.03 9.80
C ILE A 48 -11.34 11.95 8.80
N GLN A 49 -12.31 11.21 8.24
CA GLN A 49 -12.03 10.17 7.24
C GLN A 49 -11.36 10.74 5.98
N ARG A 50 -11.84 11.91 5.49
CA ARG A 50 -11.26 12.59 4.33
C ARG A 50 -9.81 13.01 4.60
N ASN A 51 -9.53 13.57 5.78
CA ASN A 51 -8.19 13.96 6.20
C ASN A 51 -7.25 12.74 6.30
N ASN A 52 -7.72 11.64 6.88
CA ASN A 52 -6.95 10.42 7.01
C ASN A 52 -6.59 9.83 5.64
N ARG A 53 -7.55 9.77 4.69
CA ARG A 53 -7.29 9.34 3.30
C ARG A 53 -6.26 10.23 2.60
N TRP A 54 -6.35 11.56 2.81
CA TRP A 54 -5.40 12.50 2.22
C TRP A 54 -3.99 12.31 2.80
N ARG A 55 -3.87 12.13 4.12
CA ARG A 55 -2.59 11.85 4.80
C ARG A 55 -1.97 10.54 4.31
N GLN A 56 -2.76 9.48 4.20
CA GLN A 56 -2.31 8.20 3.63
C GLN A 56 -1.75 8.38 2.21
N LYS A 57 -2.50 9.05 1.33
CA LYS A 57 -2.03 9.31 -0.04
C LYS A 57 -0.74 10.12 -0.08
N LYS A 58 -0.58 11.11 0.79
CA LYS A 58 0.64 11.91 0.89
C LYS A 58 1.83 11.05 1.34
N THR A 59 1.66 10.27 2.40
CA THR A 59 2.69 9.35 2.90
C THR A 59 3.08 8.29 1.86
N LEU A 60 2.09 7.74 1.13
CA LEU A 60 2.33 6.81 0.03
C LEU A 60 3.20 7.46 -1.04
N LYS A 61 2.84 8.66 -1.50
CA LYS A 61 3.59 9.39 -2.53
C LYS A 61 5.05 9.71 -2.09
N GLU A 62 5.27 10.05 -0.83
CA GLU A 62 6.61 10.27 -0.28
C GLU A 62 7.42 8.97 -0.22
N SER A 63 6.79 7.84 0.05
CA SER A 63 7.45 6.52 0.08
C SER A 63 7.66 5.92 -1.31
N ASP A 64 6.91 6.35 -2.34
CA ASP A 64 7.09 5.87 -3.72
C ASP A 64 8.48 6.21 -4.26
N GLY A 65 9.07 7.32 -3.86
CA GLY A 65 10.44 7.67 -4.26
C GLY A 65 11.49 6.66 -3.76
N TRP A 66 11.35 6.16 -2.55
CA TRP A 66 12.20 5.09 -2.03
C TRP A 66 11.97 3.78 -2.80
N LEU A 67 10.69 3.41 -3.01
CA LEU A 67 10.32 2.20 -3.72
C LEU A 67 10.86 2.19 -5.16
N GLN A 68 10.70 3.30 -5.87
CA GLN A 68 11.22 3.48 -7.23
C GLN A 68 12.74 3.25 -7.26
N LYS A 69 13.46 3.94 -6.38
CA LYS A 69 14.93 3.80 -6.29
C LYS A 69 15.35 2.36 -5.97
N ARG A 70 14.64 1.71 -5.01
CA ARG A 70 14.95 0.32 -4.65
C ARG A 70 14.68 -0.64 -5.78
N ALA A 71 13.56 -0.49 -6.48
CA ALA A 71 13.22 -1.29 -7.65
C ALA A 71 14.24 -1.10 -8.79
N GLU A 72 14.76 0.11 -9.01
CA GLU A 72 15.83 0.38 -9.99
C GLU A 72 17.13 -0.36 -9.63
N GLU A 73 17.53 -0.35 -8.36
CA GLU A 73 18.72 -1.11 -7.89
C GLU A 73 18.55 -2.62 -8.14
N LEU A 74 17.36 -3.16 -7.83
CA LEU A 74 17.05 -4.58 -8.02
C LEU A 74 16.93 -4.94 -9.51
N ASN A 75 16.29 -4.09 -10.33
CA ASN A 75 16.25 -4.24 -11.78
C ASN A 75 17.65 -4.29 -12.36
N LYS A 76 18.52 -3.37 -11.99
CA LYS A 76 19.91 -3.37 -12.45
C LYS A 76 20.64 -4.64 -12.05
N LYS A 77 20.42 -5.13 -10.83
CA LYS A 77 21.15 -6.28 -10.28
C LYS A 77 20.69 -7.61 -10.85
N TYR A 78 19.40 -7.83 -11.01
CA TYR A 78 18.82 -9.14 -11.37
C TYR A 78 18.32 -9.21 -12.81
N PHE A 79 18.03 -8.05 -13.45
CA PHE A 79 17.46 -7.97 -14.79
C PHE A 79 18.29 -7.12 -15.76
N GLY A 80 19.54 -6.79 -15.38
CA GLY A 80 20.45 -5.99 -16.21
C GLY A 80 19.99 -4.54 -16.45
N GLY A 81 19.00 -4.04 -15.71
CA GLY A 81 18.46 -2.69 -15.85
C GLY A 81 17.58 -2.49 -17.09
N THR A 82 17.11 -3.56 -17.71
CA THR A 82 16.41 -3.51 -19.01
C THR A 82 14.90 -3.30 -18.88
N LEU A 83 14.32 -3.58 -17.69
CA LEU A 83 12.88 -3.49 -17.50
C LEU A 83 12.41 -2.02 -17.39
N GLN A 84 11.32 -1.71 -18.10
CA GLN A 84 10.62 -0.44 -18.00
C GLN A 84 9.28 -0.67 -17.28
N TYR A 85 9.01 0.10 -16.25
CA TYR A 85 7.82 -0.06 -15.42
C TYR A 85 7.51 1.22 -14.65
N SER A 86 6.30 1.31 -14.16
CA SER A 86 5.89 2.22 -13.10
C SER A 86 5.65 1.41 -11.82
N ILE A 87 6.08 1.92 -10.66
CA ILE A 87 5.88 1.23 -9.39
C ILE A 87 5.39 2.20 -8.32
N CYS A 88 4.39 1.80 -7.54
CA CYS A 88 3.86 2.62 -6.45
C CYS A 88 3.33 1.74 -5.30
N PHE A 89 3.25 2.34 -4.10
CA PHE A 89 2.52 1.75 -3.00
C PHE A 89 1.02 1.99 -3.11
N VAL A 90 0.22 0.99 -2.73
CA VAL A 90 -1.24 1.08 -2.68
C VAL A 90 -1.77 0.58 -1.32
N SER A 91 -2.89 1.15 -0.87
CA SER A 91 -3.52 0.80 0.42
C SER A 91 -4.77 -0.08 0.28
N ASN A 92 -5.11 -0.48 -0.95
CA ASN A 92 -6.31 -1.25 -1.24
C ASN A 92 -6.05 -2.75 -1.50
N GLN A 93 -4.82 -3.22 -1.37
CA GLN A 93 -4.46 -4.63 -1.46
C GLN A 93 -4.36 -5.22 -0.05
N ARG A 94 -5.39 -5.98 0.36
CA ARG A 94 -5.45 -6.63 1.68
C ARG A 94 -4.96 -8.07 1.66
N THR A 95 -5.25 -8.81 0.58
CA THR A 95 -4.90 -10.22 0.43
C THR A 95 -3.57 -10.45 -0.28
N ARG A 96 -3.13 -9.50 -1.12
CA ARG A 96 -1.88 -9.60 -1.90
C ARG A 96 -0.85 -8.61 -1.39
N PHE A 97 0.42 -8.96 -1.49
CA PHE A 97 1.54 -8.08 -1.16
C PHE A 97 2.01 -7.25 -2.35
N GLY A 98 1.75 -7.72 -3.58
CA GLY A 98 2.04 -7.03 -4.81
C GLY A 98 1.10 -7.44 -5.93
N SER A 99 1.17 -6.75 -7.05
CA SER A 99 0.56 -7.13 -8.33
C SER A 99 1.25 -6.42 -9.49
N CYS A 100 1.44 -7.13 -10.59
CA CYS A 100 1.97 -6.63 -11.83
C CYS A 100 0.92 -6.70 -12.92
N THR A 101 0.73 -5.62 -13.68
CA THR A 101 -0.07 -5.60 -14.91
C THR A 101 0.88 -5.51 -16.09
N SER A 102 1.06 -6.61 -16.82
CA SER A 102 2.03 -6.70 -17.92
C SER A 102 1.69 -5.81 -19.11
N LEU A 103 0.41 -5.49 -19.33
CA LEU A 103 -0.05 -4.66 -20.46
C LEU A 103 0.44 -3.21 -20.39
N ASP A 104 0.43 -2.60 -19.22
CA ASP A 104 0.84 -1.21 -18.99
C ASP A 104 2.13 -1.09 -18.17
N HIS A 105 2.78 -2.23 -17.92
CA HIS A 105 4.02 -2.31 -17.13
C HIS A 105 3.89 -1.63 -15.75
N SER A 106 2.72 -1.74 -15.12
CA SER A 106 2.47 -1.15 -13.81
C SER A 106 2.59 -2.18 -12.69
N ILE A 107 3.33 -1.82 -11.65
CA ILE A 107 3.54 -2.62 -10.44
C ILE A 107 2.93 -1.87 -9.26
N ARG A 108 2.14 -2.58 -8.47
CA ARG A 108 1.53 -2.08 -7.25
C ARG A 108 2.00 -2.91 -6.08
N ILE A 109 2.55 -2.28 -5.06
CA ILE A 109 2.99 -2.93 -3.84
C ILE A 109 2.08 -2.51 -2.69
N SER A 110 1.59 -3.46 -1.91
CA SER A 110 0.79 -3.18 -0.71
C SER A 110 1.59 -2.33 0.29
N ASP A 111 0.96 -1.34 0.91
CA ASP A 111 1.59 -0.53 1.96
C ASP A 111 1.96 -1.34 3.22
N ARG A 112 1.37 -2.53 3.42
CA ARG A 112 1.76 -3.52 4.45
C ARG A 112 3.23 -3.94 4.32
N VAL A 113 3.77 -3.95 3.11
CA VAL A 113 5.17 -4.34 2.82
C VAL A 113 6.17 -3.38 3.46
N LYS A 114 5.81 -2.12 3.71
CA LYS A 114 6.69 -1.11 4.33
C LYS A 114 7.20 -1.49 5.72
N THR A 115 6.43 -2.26 6.46
CA THR A 115 6.77 -2.69 7.83
C THR A 115 7.53 -4.01 7.88
N MET A 116 7.68 -4.68 6.74
CA MET A 116 8.38 -5.95 6.63
C MET A 116 9.90 -5.77 6.61
N PRO A 117 10.67 -6.80 6.96
CA PRO A 117 12.12 -6.78 6.82
C PRO A 117 12.55 -6.47 5.38
N SER A 118 13.66 -5.75 5.19
CA SER A 118 14.13 -5.31 3.86
C SER A 118 14.33 -6.46 2.87
N TRP A 119 14.76 -7.62 3.34
CA TRP A 119 14.95 -8.81 2.50
C TRP A 119 13.61 -9.41 2.02
N VAL A 120 12.49 -9.20 2.75
CA VAL A 120 11.13 -9.56 2.28
C VAL A 120 10.64 -8.53 1.26
N GLN A 121 10.84 -7.25 1.55
CA GLN A 121 10.48 -6.17 0.62
C GLN A 121 11.18 -6.37 -0.73
N ASP A 122 12.48 -6.66 -0.72
CA ASP A 122 13.26 -6.95 -1.92
C ASP A 122 12.70 -8.14 -2.70
N TYR A 123 12.35 -9.22 -2.00
CA TYR A 123 11.77 -10.41 -2.61
C TYR A 123 10.47 -10.10 -3.35
N ILE A 124 9.55 -9.35 -2.71
CA ILE A 124 8.27 -8.95 -3.32
C ILE A 124 8.52 -8.06 -4.55
N ILE A 125 9.45 -7.10 -4.47
CA ILE A 125 9.76 -6.23 -5.61
C ILE A 125 10.35 -7.04 -6.77
N ILE A 126 11.28 -7.98 -6.50
CA ILE A 126 11.88 -8.86 -7.52
C ILE A 126 10.79 -9.73 -8.16
N HIS A 127 9.87 -10.28 -7.36
CA HIS A 127 8.74 -11.09 -7.82
C HIS A 127 7.87 -10.33 -8.83
N GLU A 128 7.47 -9.10 -8.48
CA GLU A 128 6.67 -8.28 -9.39
C GLU A 128 7.43 -7.84 -10.65
N LEU A 129 8.73 -7.57 -10.54
CA LEU A 129 9.58 -7.29 -11.69
C LEU A 129 9.71 -8.52 -12.61
N ALA A 130 9.78 -9.72 -12.04
CA ALA A 130 9.87 -10.96 -12.80
C ALA A 130 8.61 -11.23 -13.65
N HIS A 131 7.43 -10.80 -13.16
CA HIS A 131 6.18 -10.89 -13.91
C HIS A 131 6.14 -10.05 -15.20
N LEU A 132 6.98 -9.03 -15.33
CA LEU A 132 7.14 -8.29 -16.59
C LEU A 132 7.77 -9.16 -17.70
N LEU A 133 8.56 -10.19 -17.34
CA LEU A 133 9.19 -11.14 -18.27
C LEU A 133 8.40 -12.45 -18.37
N HIS A 134 7.89 -12.92 -17.26
CA HIS A 134 7.19 -14.19 -17.12
C HIS A 134 5.89 -13.95 -16.36
N PRO A 135 4.75 -13.73 -17.07
CA PRO A 135 3.46 -13.45 -16.43
C PRO A 135 2.96 -14.60 -15.54
N ASP A 136 3.37 -15.81 -15.84
CA ASP A 136 3.05 -17.04 -15.12
C ASP A 136 4.18 -17.44 -14.15
N HIS A 137 3.88 -18.28 -13.17
CA HIS A 137 4.85 -18.88 -12.25
C HIS A 137 5.55 -20.12 -12.87
N SER A 138 5.94 -20.03 -14.14
CA SER A 138 6.63 -21.08 -14.87
C SER A 138 8.02 -21.41 -14.27
N LYS A 139 8.62 -22.51 -14.74
CA LYS A 139 9.99 -22.88 -14.35
C LYS A 139 10.99 -21.74 -14.53
N LYS A 140 10.87 -20.99 -15.63
CA LYS A 140 11.74 -19.83 -15.91
C LYS A 140 11.56 -18.70 -14.90
N PHE A 141 10.33 -18.47 -14.43
CA PHE A 141 10.06 -17.51 -13.38
C PHE A 141 10.78 -17.91 -12.08
N TRP A 142 10.65 -19.17 -11.66
CA TRP A 142 11.30 -19.66 -10.44
C TRP A 142 12.81 -19.69 -10.53
N GLU A 143 13.39 -20.08 -11.69
CA GLU A 143 14.84 -20.01 -11.93
C GLU A 143 15.39 -18.58 -11.76
N LEU A 144 14.59 -17.56 -12.08
CA LEU A 144 14.93 -16.17 -11.88
C LEU A 144 14.82 -15.77 -10.40
N MET A 145 13.74 -16.18 -9.73
CA MET A 145 13.52 -15.91 -8.30
C MET A 145 14.60 -16.57 -7.42
N ASP A 146 15.08 -17.75 -7.77
CA ASP A 146 16.11 -18.49 -7.04
C ASP A 146 17.49 -17.79 -7.05
N GLN A 147 17.71 -16.82 -7.95
CA GLN A 147 18.91 -15.99 -7.92
C GLN A 147 18.95 -15.06 -6.69
N TYR A 148 17.80 -14.82 -6.06
CA TYR A 148 17.73 -14.02 -4.85
C TYR A 148 18.09 -14.86 -3.62
N LYS A 149 19.23 -14.57 -2.99
CA LYS A 149 19.80 -15.38 -1.90
C LYS A 149 18.89 -15.63 -0.68
N TYR A 150 17.84 -14.83 -0.52
CA TYR A 150 16.87 -14.96 0.58
C TYR A 150 15.49 -15.44 0.09
N ALA A 151 15.37 -15.97 -1.14
CA ALA A 151 14.09 -16.36 -1.72
C ALA A 151 13.30 -17.31 -0.80
N GLU A 152 13.88 -18.43 -0.41
CA GLU A 152 13.22 -19.42 0.45
C GLU A 152 12.85 -18.86 1.82
N ARG A 153 13.72 -18.04 2.40
CA ARG A 153 13.45 -17.40 3.68
C ARG A 153 12.27 -16.42 3.57
N ALA A 154 12.20 -15.67 2.46
CA ALA A 154 11.12 -14.71 2.21
C ALA A 154 9.78 -15.42 1.98
N LYS A 155 9.78 -16.51 1.21
CA LYS A 155 8.61 -17.37 1.05
C LYS A 155 8.09 -17.85 2.41
N GLY A 156 8.94 -18.43 3.25
CA GLY A 156 8.54 -18.91 4.58
C GLY A 156 7.97 -17.81 5.48
N TYR A 157 8.54 -16.60 5.42
CA TYR A 157 8.02 -15.45 6.15
C TYR A 157 6.62 -15.04 5.68
N LEU A 158 6.40 -14.98 4.35
CA LEU A 158 5.11 -14.60 3.76
C LEU A 158 4.02 -15.66 4.01
N ILE A 159 4.38 -16.95 3.98
CA ILE A 159 3.50 -18.07 4.34
C ILE A 159 3.02 -17.93 5.79
N ALA A 160 3.95 -17.69 6.72
CA ALA A 160 3.60 -17.51 8.14
C ALA A 160 2.65 -16.33 8.36
N LEU A 161 2.87 -15.19 7.67
CA LEU A 161 1.98 -14.03 7.76
C LEU A 161 0.59 -14.29 7.17
N SER A 162 0.50 -15.10 6.11
CA SER A 162 -0.79 -15.42 5.49
C SER A 162 -1.61 -16.40 6.34
N ALA A 163 -0.94 -17.28 7.08
CA ALA A 163 -1.59 -18.21 8.01
C ALA A 163 -2.23 -17.48 9.20
N ASP A 164 -1.58 -16.42 9.72
CA ASP A 164 -2.13 -15.61 10.81
C ASP A 164 -3.37 -14.78 10.37
N ASP A 165 -3.48 -14.43 9.08
CA ASP A 165 -4.63 -13.71 8.52
C ASP A 165 -5.83 -14.65 8.21
N SER A 166 -5.65 -15.99 8.31
CA SER A 166 -6.63 -17.00 7.88
C SER A 166 -7.05 -17.96 9.00
N ASP A 167 -7.63 -17.44 10.08
CA ASP A 167 -8.34 -18.34 11.04
C ASP A 167 -9.66 -18.93 10.47
N ASP A 168 -10.05 -18.63 9.21
CA ASP A 168 -11.34 -19.03 8.64
C ASP A 168 -11.32 -19.43 7.13
N ALA A 169 -10.22 -19.85 6.53
CA ALA A 169 -10.21 -20.21 5.10
C ALA A 169 -9.56 -21.58 4.82
N GLU A 170 -10.33 -22.44 4.11
CA GLU A 170 -9.91 -23.72 3.57
C GLU A 170 -8.56 -23.66 2.81
N GLU A 171 -7.78 -24.73 2.91
CA GLU A 171 -6.44 -24.92 2.32
C GLU A 171 -6.42 -24.68 0.80
N THR A 172 -6.20 -23.43 0.38
CA THR A 172 -5.75 -23.15 -0.98
C THR A 172 -4.21 -23.03 -0.98
N PRO A 173 -3.52 -23.45 -2.07
CA PRO A 173 -2.06 -23.33 -2.13
C PRO A 173 -1.63 -21.89 -1.86
N VAL A 174 -0.81 -21.69 -0.85
CA VAL A 174 -0.47 -20.36 -0.29
C VAL A 174 0.20 -19.45 -1.32
N GLU A 175 0.87 -20.04 -2.32
CA GLU A 175 1.53 -19.32 -3.42
C GLU A 175 0.52 -18.62 -4.34
N GLU A 176 -0.64 -19.21 -4.63
CA GLU A 176 -1.69 -18.57 -5.44
C GLU A 176 -2.42 -17.47 -4.69
N THR A 177 -2.53 -17.56 -3.36
CA THR A 177 -3.22 -16.54 -2.55
C THR A 177 -2.37 -15.28 -2.36
N ILE A 178 -1.04 -15.42 -2.22
CA ILE A 178 -0.12 -14.31 -1.98
C ILE A 178 0.13 -13.50 -3.26
N PHE A 179 0.14 -14.17 -4.41
CA PHE A 179 0.50 -13.62 -5.71
C PHE A 179 -0.47 -14.06 -6.82
N SER A 180 -1.78 -14.13 -6.58
CA SER A 180 -2.74 -14.59 -7.58
C SER A 180 -2.74 -13.67 -8.82
N GLU A 181 -2.75 -14.31 -9.98
CA GLU A 181 -2.80 -13.69 -11.30
C GLU A 181 -4.04 -12.80 -11.48
N SER A 182 -3.87 -11.72 -12.22
CA SER A 182 -4.96 -10.86 -12.75
C SER A 182 -5.16 -11.10 -14.21
#